data_873b235a8b0f5dd0ebeae2e3e67cf535
#
_entry.id   873b235a8b0f5dd0ebeae2e3e67cf535
#
_cell.length_a   1.000
_cell.length_b   1.000
_cell.length_c   1.000
_cell.angle_alpha   90.00
_cell.angle_beta   90.00
_cell.angle_gamma   90.00
#
_symmetry.space_group_name_H-M   'P 1'
#
loop_
_entity.id
_entity.type
_entity.pdbx_description
1 polymer ?
#
loop_
_entity_poly.entity_id
_entity_poly.type
_entity_poly.pdbx_seq_one_letter_code
_entity_poly.pdbx_strand_id
1 'polypeptide(L)'
;MSSKDYLKNMLENSFKFTFINYWRTIDKKIFFCFLILFFLGLFFSFSSTSSLAGERLDKDYYFFFTKHLLYTCLALTIMILISAVKTELLTKLTIPLFVISFIFLALVPIIGLEVKGAKRWLDLYFFRLQPIEILKPFFIIMTVKILTFNKFENPKIKYTLSFILLVFVLILLINQPDLGQSILLLCSWIATVFVSGVSFIYIFIFFSVFLIFISSLLFFLPEKFGYITNRLITFFDSSQGDIFQSSSALDAIKLGGLTGQGMGEGILKESVPEAHTDYVIAVISEEYGSLVSIMIMFIFLFIAFRVIRNCSIQENQFLKFSLSGLATLLIFQTFIHAGVNTNLLPTTGMTLPFLSYGGSSLIGSAIIAGLVLNYTKNASYLYD
;
A
#
# COMPACT_ATOMS: atom_id res chain seq x y z
N MET A 1 -1.66 38.67 -36.14
CA MET A 1 -1.75 37.58 -35.14
C MET A 1 -2.56 38.11 -33.96
N SER A 2 -3.69 37.52 -33.65
CA SER A 2 -4.55 38.09 -32.58
C SER A 2 -3.89 37.86 -31.21
N SER A 3 -4.17 38.71 -30.25
CA SER A 3 -3.71 38.55 -28.84
C SER A 3 -4.07 37.16 -28.26
N LYS A 4 -5.19 36.59 -28.72
CA LYS A 4 -5.63 35.22 -28.36
C LYS A 4 -4.70 34.14 -28.94
N ASP A 5 -4.23 34.31 -30.20
CA ASP A 5 -3.34 33.36 -30.85
C ASP A 5 -1.95 33.35 -30.21
N TYR A 6 -1.48 34.55 -29.80
CA TYR A 6 -0.20 34.69 -29.06
C TYR A 6 -0.25 34.01 -27.70
N LEU A 7 -1.31 34.23 -26.91
CA LEU A 7 -1.51 33.57 -25.61
C LEU A 7 -1.65 32.06 -25.76
N LYS A 8 -2.39 31.59 -26.74
CA LYS A 8 -2.55 30.14 -27.05
C LYS A 8 -1.20 29.51 -27.36
N ASN A 9 -0.41 30.10 -28.27
CA ASN A 9 0.91 29.60 -28.64
C ASN A 9 1.90 29.63 -27.46
N MET A 10 1.84 30.65 -26.59
CA MET A 10 2.68 30.74 -25.39
C MET A 10 2.33 29.68 -24.38
N LEU A 11 1.04 29.40 -24.14
CA LEU A 11 0.58 28.36 -23.25
C LEU A 11 0.92 26.95 -23.80
N GLU A 12 0.73 26.70 -25.08
CA GLU A 12 1.08 25.45 -25.74
C GLU A 12 2.59 25.16 -25.68
N ASN A 13 3.41 26.16 -25.94
CA ASN A 13 4.87 26.05 -25.84
C ASN A 13 5.35 25.85 -24.40
N SER A 14 4.74 26.54 -23.43
CA SER A 14 5.06 26.37 -22.01
C SER A 14 4.66 24.98 -21.51
N PHE A 15 3.48 24.52 -21.89
CA PHE A 15 2.99 23.17 -21.55
C PHE A 15 3.87 22.08 -22.17
N LYS A 16 4.20 22.21 -23.46
CA LYS A 16 5.07 21.30 -24.17
C LYS A 16 6.48 21.23 -23.59
N PHE A 17 7.05 22.37 -23.21
CA PHE A 17 8.34 22.45 -22.53
C PHE A 17 8.31 21.79 -21.15
N THR A 18 7.26 22.02 -20.36
CA THR A 18 7.07 21.42 -19.03
C THR A 18 6.89 19.91 -19.14
N PHE A 19 6.11 19.45 -20.10
CA PHE A 19 5.89 18.01 -20.35
C PHE A 19 7.16 17.30 -20.80
N ILE A 20 7.92 17.89 -21.74
CA ILE A 20 9.19 17.33 -22.21
C ILE A 20 10.20 17.23 -21.05
N ASN A 21 10.29 18.26 -20.21
CA ASN A 21 11.18 18.24 -19.06
C ASN A 21 10.75 17.18 -18.03
N TYR A 22 9.45 17.07 -17.74
CA TYR A 22 8.93 16.03 -16.88
C TYR A 22 9.29 14.63 -17.39
N TRP A 23 9.05 14.38 -18.69
CA TRP A 23 9.31 13.06 -19.30
C TRP A 23 10.79 12.70 -19.34
N ARG A 24 11.69 13.71 -19.42
CA ARG A 24 13.14 13.50 -19.36
C ARG A 24 13.64 13.17 -17.95
N THR A 25 12.99 13.68 -16.92
CA THR A 25 13.45 13.54 -15.53
C THR A 25 12.94 12.30 -14.81
N ILE A 26 11.87 11.70 -15.31
CA ILE A 26 11.21 10.56 -14.66
C ILE A 26 11.89 9.24 -15.01
N ASP A 27 11.96 8.30 -14.06
CA ASP A 27 12.37 6.92 -14.35
C ASP A 27 11.26 6.20 -15.14
N LYS A 28 11.42 6.13 -16.46
CA LYS A 28 10.44 5.55 -17.38
C LYS A 28 10.14 4.09 -17.06
N LYS A 29 11.15 3.30 -16.64
CA LYS A 29 10.96 1.88 -16.34
C LYS A 29 10.03 1.69 -15.15
N ILE A 30 10.24 2.44 -14.06
CA ILE A 30 9.35 2.43 -12.89
C ILE A 30 7.95 2.93 -13.28
N PHE A 31 7.86 4.01 -14.06
CA PHE A 31 6.59 4.57 -14.54
C PHE A 31 5.76 3.54 -15.31
N PHE A 32 6.36 2.87 -16.30
CA PHE A 32 5.65 1.85 -17.07
C PHE A 32 5.28 0.63 -16.24
N CYS A 33 6.10 0.22 -15.28
CA CYS A 33 5.72 -0.86 -14.36
C CYS A 33 4.46 -0.50 -13.55
N PHE A 34 4.36 0.71 -13.02
CA PHE A 34 3.14 1.15 -12.34
C PHE A 34 1.93 1.20 -13.28
N LEU A 35 2.10 1.69 -14.51
CA LEU A 35 1.02 1.67 -15.51
C LEU A 35 0.55 0.25 -15.82
N ILE A 36 1.48 -0.70 -15.97
CA ILE A 36 1.15 -2.11 -16.21
C ILE A 36 0.35 -2.66 -15.02
N LEU A 37 0.75 -2.38 -13.78
CA LEU A 37 0.02 -2.84 -12.59
C LEU A 37 -1.41 -2.27 -12.52
N PHE A 38 -1.60 -0.98 -12.81
CA PHE A 38 -2.95 -0.39 -12.89
C PHE A 38 -3.78 -1.00 -14.02
N PHE A 39 -3.19 -1.25 -15.17
CA PHE A 39 -3.87 -1.89 -16.29
C PHE A 39 -4.27 -3.34 -15.95
N LEU A 40 -3.36 -4.12 -15.35
CA LEU A 40 -3.66 -5.47 -14.88
C LEU A 40 -4.78 -5.47 -13.82
N GLY A 41 -4.77 -4.51 -12.90
CA GLY A 41 -5.86 -4.36 -11.92
C GLY A 41 -7.22 -4.15 -12.58
N LEU A 42 -7.30 -3.27 -13.59
CA LEU A 42 -8.53 -3.08 -14.37
C LEU A 42 -8.92 -4.34 -15.16
N PHE A 43 -7.94 -4.99 -15.79
CA PHE A 43 -8.17 -6.20 -16.58
C PHE A 43 -8.77 -7.32 -15.70
N PHE A 44 -8.14 -7.63 -14.56
CA PHE A 44 -8.66 -8.66 -13.66
C PHE A 44 -9.98 -8.25 -12.99
N SER A 45 -10.19 -6.97 -12.71
CA SER A 45 -11.48 -6.50 -12.20
C SER A 45 -12.59 -6.68 -13.24
N PHE A 46 -12.30 -6.49 -14.52
CA PHE A 46 -13.26 -6.74 -15.60
C PHE A 46 -13.55 -8.22 -15.77
N SER A 47 -12.51 -9.06 -15.82
CA SER A 47 -12.66 -10.46 -16.19
C SER A 47 -13.16 -11.36 -15.06
N SER A 48 -12.68 -11.11 -13.83
CA SER A 48 -12.83 -12.08 -12.75
C SER A 48 -13.83 -11.65 -11.68
N THR A 49 -14.12 -10.37 -11.52
CA THR A 49 -14.88 -9.89 -10.34
C THR A 49 -16.23 -9.28 -10.67
N SER A 50 -16.50 -8.98 -11.94
CA SER A 50 -17.72 -8.26 -12.32
C SER A 50 -18.99 -9.11 -12.16
N SER A 51 -18.97 -10.38 -12.54
CA SER A 51 -20.16 -11.26 -12.49
C SER A 51 -20.60 -11.58 -11.06
N LEU A 52 -19.66 -11.98 -10.22
CA LEU A 52 -19.92 -12.52 -8.88
C LEU A 52 -20.49 -11.49 -7.90
N ALA A 53 -19.95 -10.30 -7.93
CA ALA A 53 -20.34 -9.27 -7.00
C ALA A 53 -21.69 -8.64 -7.40
N GLY A 54 -22.03 -8.62 -8.69
CA GLY A 54 -23.33 -8.18 -9.19
C GLY A 54 -24.46 -9.10 -8.71
N GLU A 55 -24.31 -10.39 -8.92
CA GLU A 55 -25.33 -11.39 -8.54
C GLU A 55 -25.56 -11.46 -7.03
N ARG A 56 -24.50 -11.47 -6.21
CA ARG A 56 -24.63 -11.55 -4.75
C ARG A 56 -25.19 -10.31 -4.07
N LEU A 57 -25.02 -9.14 -4.67
CA LEU A 57 -25.41 -7.86 -4.08
C LEU A 57 -26.59 -7.20 -4.80
N ASP A 58 -27.22 -7.91 -5.74
CA ASP A 58 -28.32 -7.38 -6.57
C ASP A 58 -27.92 -6.04 -7.24
N LYS A 59 -26.71 -6.02 -7.81
CA LYS A 59 -26.13 -4.86 -8.51
C LYS A 59 -25.89 -5.18 -9.98
N ASP A 60 -25.83 -4.12 -10.81
CA ASP A 60 -25.45 -4.29 -12.21
C ASP A 60 -24.16 -5.06 -12.39
N TYR A 61 -24.09 -5.92 -13.40
CA TYR A 61 -22.95 -6.77 -13.72
C TYR A 61 -21.61 -6.02 -13.73
N TYR A 62 -21.58 -4.80 -14.26
CA TYR A 62 -20.38 -3.97 -14.34
C TYR A 62 -20.19 -2.98 -13.18
N PHE A 63 -20.98 -3.05 -12.11
CA PHE A 63 -20.94 -2.08 -11.01
C PHE A 63 -19.56 -1.95 -10.37
N PHE A 64 -18.90 -3.07 -10.09
CA PHE A 64 -17.57 -3.05 -9.47
C PHE A 64 -16.50 -2.60 -10.45
N PHE A 65 -16.58 -3.03 -11.70
CA PHE A 65 -15.65 -2.59 -12.74
C PHE A 65 -15.73 -1.08 -12.99
N THR A 66 -16.93 -0.52 -13.13
CA THR A 66 -17.08 0.92 -13.36
C THR A 66 -16.55 1.76 -12.20
N LYS A 67 -16.79 1.33 -10.95
CA LYS A 67 -16.18 1.96 -9.77
C LYS A 67 -14.66 1.82 -9.75
N HIS A 68 -14.14 0.63 -10.05
CA HIS A 68 -12.69 0.41 -10.12
C HIS A 68 -12.05 1.30 -11.20
N LEU A 69 -12.68 1.42 -12.36
CA LEU A 69 -12.22 2.32 -13.43
C LEU A 69 -12.16 3.79 -12.98
N LEU A 70 -13.21 4.27 -12.31
CA LEU A 70 -13.23 5.64 -11.77
C LEU A 70 -12.11 5.87 -10.74
N TYR A 71 -11.93 4.93 -9.79
CA TYR A 71 -10.85 5.02 -8.82
C TYR A 71 -9.47 4.92 -9.45
N THR A 72 -9.30 4.10 -10.49
CA THR A 72 -8.03 3.98 -11.23
C THR A 72 -7.70 5.27 -11.99
N CYS A 73 -8.68 5.90 -12.66
CA CYS A 73 -8.49 7.19 -13.31
C CYS A 73 -8.07 8.27 -12.29
N LEU A 74 -8.73 8.32 -11.13
CA LEU A 74 -8.37 9.23 -10.04
C LEU A 74 -6.96 8.93 -9.50
N ALA A 75 -6.64 7.66 -9.28
CA ALA A 75 -5.34 7.21 -8.79
C ALA A 75 -4.20 7.57 -9.77
N LEU A 76 -4.37 7.33 -11.06
CA LEU A 76 -3.42 7.73 -12.09
C LEU A 76 -3.21 9.25 -12.13
N THR A 77 -4.28 10.02 -12.00
CA THR A 77 -4.20 11.49 -11.91
C THR A 77 -3.38 11.91 -10.68
N ILE A 78 -3.64 11.33 -9.50
CA ILE A 78 -2.89 11.59 -8.26
C ILE A 78 -1.42 11.21 -8.43
N MET A 79 -1.11 10.04 -8.99
CA MET A 79 0.26 9.59 -9.25
C MET A 79 1.02 10.60 -10.12
N ILE A 80 0.41 11.05 -11.23
CA ILE A 80 1.02 12.00 -12.15
C ILE A 80 1.21 13.37 -11.48
N LEU A 81 0.19 13.87 -10.77
CA LEU A 81 0.28 15.17 -10.08
C LEU A 81 1.39 15.16 -9.03
N ILE A 82 1.44 14.15 -8.14
CA ILE A 82 2.49 14.03 -7.11
C ILE A 82 3.86 13.90 -7.77
N SER A 83 3.98 13.10 -8.82
CA SER A 83 5.25 12.94 -9.53
C SER A 83 5.69 14.23 -10.22
N ALA A 84 4.78 15.10 -10.68
CA ALA A 84 5.09 16.35 -11.37
C ALA A 84 5.50 17.50 -10.44
N VAL A 85 5.04 17.50 -9.19
CA VAL A 85 5.34 18.55 -8.20
C VAL A 85 6.86 18.66 -7.96
N LYS A 86 7.35 19.88 -7.63
CA LYS A 86 8.72 20.08 -7.20
C LYS A 86 9.00 19.34 -5.88
N THR A 87 10.09 18.59 -5.83
CA THR A 87 10.47 17.77 -4.66
C THR A 87 10.53 18.58 -3.36
N GLU A 88 11.04 19.83 -3.43
CA GLU A 88 11.09 20.72 -2.27
C GLU A 88 9.71 21.10 -1.72
N LEU A 89 8.73 21.36 -2.61
CA LEU A 89 7.36 21.65 -2.21
C LEU A 89 6.71 20.41 -1.61
N LEU A 90 6.90 19.24 -2.22
CA LEU A 90 6.38 17.98 -1.73
C LEU A 90 6.91 17.62 -0.34
N THR A 91 8.20 17.85 -0.10
CA THR A 91 8.80 17.67 1.24
C THR A 91 8.23 18.63 2.29
N LYS A 92 7.90 19.87 1.92
CA LYS A 92 7.22 20.82 2.82
C LYS A 92 5.78 20.39 3.12
N LEU A 93 5.05 19.89 2.11
CA LEU A 93 3.67 19.43 2.25
C LEU A 93 3.52 18.13 3.05
N THR A 94 4.61 17.38 3.27
CA THR A 94 4.56 16.13 4.04
C THR A 94 3.96 16.31 5.44
N ILE A 95 4.36 17.38 6.18
CA ILE A 95 3.87 17.60 7.55
C ILE A 95 2.36 17.82 7.57
N PRO A 96 1.78 18.79 6.82
CA PRO A 96 0.34 18.99 6.86
C PRO A 96 -0.43 17.76 6.35
N LEU A 97 0.06 17.06 5.31
CA LEU A 97 -0.60 15.86 4.80
C LEU A 97 -0.55 14.70 5.81
N PHE A 98 0.56 14.55 6.53
CA PHE A 98 0.66 13.59 7.63
C PHE A 98 -0.33 13.94 8.75
N VAL A 99 -0.37 15.19 9.19
CA VAL A 99 -1.25 15.63 10.28
C VAL A 99 -2.72 15.45 9.90
N ILE A 100 -3.13 15.83 8.69
CA ILE A 100 -4.50 15.64 8.21
C ILE A 100 -4.88 14.15 8.18
N SER A 101 -4.02 13.31 7.60
CA SER A 101 -4.29 11.87 7.54
C SER A 101 -4.26 11.20 8.93
N PHE A 102 -3.43 11.69 9.85
CA PHE A 102 -3.39 11.24 11.25
C PHE A 102 -4.68 11.63 12.01
N ILE A 103 -5.18 12.85 11.81
CA ILE A 103 -6.46 13.27 12.39
C ILE A 103 -7.59 12.38 11.87
N PHE A 104 -7.65 12.09 10.57
CA PHE A 104 -8.64 11.16 10.03
C PHE A 104 -8.52 9.76 10.63
N LEU A 105 -7.29 9.26 10.83
CA LEU A 105 -7.08 7.96 11.49
C LEU A 105 -7.56 7.99 12.96
N ALA A 106 -7.31 9.08 13.70
CA ALA A 106 -7.76 9.25 15.07
C ALA A 106 -9.28 9.38 15.20
N LEU A 107 -9.97 9.87 14.17
CA LEU A 107 -11.43 9.95 14.14
C LEU A 107 -12.12 8.61 13.90
N VAL A 108 -11.45 7.63 13.29
CA VAL A 108 -12.06 6.33 12.96
C VAL A 108 -12.68 5.61 14.17
N PRO A 109 -12.05 5.48 15.34
CA PRO A 109 -12.68 4.84 16.49
C PRO A 109 -13.96 5.54 16.98
N ILE A 110 -14.09 6.85 16.74
CA ILE A 110 -15.19 7.69 17.22
C ILE A 110 -16.38 7.65 16.24
N ILE A 111 -16.15 8.00 14.98
CA ILE A 111 -17.19 8.18 13.96
C ILE A 111 -17.11 7.15 12.81
N GLY A 112 -16.18 6.20 12.90
CA GLY A 112 -15.99 5.21 11.83
C GLY A 112 -17.16 4.25 11.70
N LEU A 113 -17.41 3.83 10.45
CA LEU A 113 -18.37 2.77 10.14
C LEU A 113 -17.86 1.43 10.66
N GLU A 114 -18.73 0.71 11.35
CA GLU A 114 -18.47 -0.66 11.75
C GLU A 114 -18.81 -1.62 10.59
N VAL A 115 -17.79 -2.32 10.10
CA VAL A 115 -17.91 -3.33 9.05
C VAL A 115 -17.29 -4.62 9.56
N LYS A 116 -18.07 -5.70 9.61
CA LYS A 116 -17.60 -7.02 10.11
C LYS A 116 -16.95 -6.95 11.50
N GLY A 117 -17.53 -6.19 12.41
CA GLY A 117 -17.06 -6.06 13.80
C GLY A 117 -15.80 -5.17 13.97
N ALA A 118 -15.37 -4.44 12.95
CA ALA A 118 -14.24 -3.54 13.03
C ALA A 118 -14.56 -2.15 12.43
N LYS A 119 -14.15 -1.10 13.13
CA LYS A 119 -14.24 0.28 12.63
C LYS A 119 -12.91 0.67 12.01
N ARG A 120 -12.85 0.70 10.65
CA ARG A 120 -11.63 1.04 9.89
C ARG A 120 -11.88 2.11 8.83
N TRP A 121 -13.14 2.45 8.58
CA TRP A 121 -13.59 3.26 7.45
C TRP A 121 -14.32 4.49 7.94
N LEU A 122 -14.06 5.64 7.31
CA LEU A 122 -14.86 6.85 7.43
C LEU A 122 -15.80 6.93 6.23
N ASP A 123 -17.07 7.18 6.48
CA ASP A 123 -18.03 7.47 5.41
C ASP A 123 -18.00 8.98 5.11
N LEU A 124 -17.55 9.31 3.91
CA LEU A 124 -17.51 10.70 3.41
C LEU A 124 -18.66 10.99 2.44
N TYR A 125 -19.80 10.29 2.60
CA TYR A 125 -21.00 10.41 1.79
C TYR A 125 -20.84 9.90 0.34
N PHE A 126 -19.80 10.31 -0.38
CA PHE A 126 -19.53 9.88 -1.77
C PHE A 126 -18.67 8.62 -1.86
N PHE A 127 -17.80 8.41 -0.91
CA PHE A 127 -16.91 7.25 -0.86
C PHE A 127 -16.49 6.92 0.57
N ARG A 128 -16.13 5.66 0.79
CA ARG A 128 -15.58 5.21 2.06
C ARG A 128 -14.08 5.36 2.04
N LEU A 129 -13.56 6.08 3.01
CA LEU A 129 -12.13 6.32 3.17
C LEU A 129 -11.57 5.43 4.28
N GLN A 130 -10.50 4.70 3.98
CA GLN A 130 -9.65 4.04 4.98
C GLN A 130 -8.41 4.92 5.21
N PRO A 131 -8.35 5.70 6.31
CA PRO A 131 -7.32 6.72 6.48
C PRO A 131 -5.90 6.19 6.54
N ILE A 132 -5.70 4.96 7.02
CA ILE A 132 -4.37 4.34 7.08
C ILE A 132 -3.73 4.20 5.70
N GLU A 133 -4.52 3.98 4.64
CA GLU A 133 -4.00 3.84 3.27
C GLU A 133 -3.31 5.13 2.78
N ILE A 134 -3.85 6.28 3.17
CA ILE A 134 -3.25 7.58 2.86
C ILE A 134 -2.12 7.92 3.84
N LEU A 135 -2.27 7.55 5.11
CA LEU A 135 -1.29 7.87 6.13
C LEU A 135 0.03 7.14 5.94
N LYS A 136 0.03 5.86 5.54
CA LYS A 136 1.24 5.02 5.39
C LYS A 136 2.40 5.72 4.66
N PRO A 137 2.25 6.24 3.42
CA PRO A 137 3.35 6.88 2.72
C PRO A 137 3.84 8.14 3.44
N PHE A 138 2.94 8.94 3.99
CA PHE A 138 3.33 10.16 4.73
C PHE A 138 3.96 9.85 6.08
N PHE A 139 3.57 8.74 6.73
CA PHE A 139 4.22 8.24 7.95
C PHE A 139 5.69 7.90 7.68
N ILE A 140 5.99 7.19 6.59
CA ILE A 140 7.38 6.87 6.21
C ILE A 140 8.18 8.15 5.99
N ILE A 141 7.65 9.11 5.22
CA ILE A 141 8.38 10.35 4.93
C ILE A 141 8.52 11.21 6.19
N MET A 142 7.52 11.22 7.09
CA MET A 142 7.61 11.91 8.36
C MET A 142 8.68 11.28 9.27
N THR A 143 8.75 9.95 9.33
CA THR A 143 9.83 9.20 10.00
C THR A 143 11.18 9.63 9.47
N VAL A 144 11.37 9.64 8.14
CA VAL A 144 12.62 10.08 7.51
C VAL A 144 12.95 11.53 7.84
N LYS A 145 11.95 12.40 7.88
CA LYS A 145 12.12 13.81 8.25
C LYS A 145 12.66 13.96 9.66
N ILE A 146 12.19 13.15 10.62
CA ILE A 146 12.72 13.09 11.98
C ILE A 146 14.17 12.59 11.97
N LEU A 147 14.46 11.52 11.23
CA LEU A 147 15.78 10.91 11.16
C LEU A 147 16.83 11.82 10.52
N THR A 148 16.44 12.66 9.55
CA THR A 148 17.33 13.60 8.84
C THR A 148 17.34 15.01 9.43
N PHE A 149 16.65 15.24 10.55
CA PHE A 149 16.56 16.57 11.15
C PHE A 149 17.87 16.98 11.84
N ASN A 150 18.56 18.00 11.29
CA ASN A 150 19.91 18.36 11.70
C ASN A 150 20.04 19.04 13.06
N LYS A 151 18.92 19.60 13.62
CA LYS A 151 18.96 20.25 14.95
C LYS A 151 19.17 19.28 16.10
N PHE A 152 18.90 17.99 15.92
CA PHE A 152 19.21 16.99 16.92
C PHE A 152 20.60 16.41 16.64
N GLU A 153 21.59 16.79 17.43
CA GLU A 153 22.94 16.26 17.31
C GLU A 153 23.02 14.79 17.75
N ASN A 154 22.24 14.42 18.76
CA ASN A 154 22.23 13.06 19.28
C ASN A 154 21.30 12.15 18.44
N PRO A 155 21.85 11.16 17.73
CA PRO A 155 21.04 10.25 16.90
C PRO A 155 20.03 9.43 17.70
N LYS A 156 20.30 9.16 19.00
CA LYS A 156 19.37 8.43 19.87
C LYS A 156 18.03 9.15 19.99
N ILE A 157 18.04 10.49 20.07
CA ILE A 157 16.81 11.30 20.16
C ILE A 157 15.97 11.11 18.88
N LYS A 158 16.59 11.09 17.71
CA LYS A 158 15.91 10.90 16.42
C LYS A 158 15.22 9.54 16.37
N TYR A 159 15.92 8.48 16.76
CA TYR A 159 15.37 7.12 16.79
C TYR A 159 14.21 6.99 17.79
N THR A 160 14.38 7.54 19.00
CA THR A 160 13.33 7.51 20.02
C THR A 160 12.09 8.29 19.58
N LEU A 161 12.24 9.50 19.00
CA LEU A 161 11.10 10.26 18.50
C LEU A 161 10.38 9.56 17.36
N SER A 162 11.10 8.93 16.44
CA SER A 162 10.50 8.16 15.36
C SER A 162 9.78 6.91 15.87
N PHE A 163 10.30 6.26 16.93
CA PHE A 163 9.65 5.15 17.60
C PHE A 163 8.36 5.57 18.33
N ILE A 164 8.39 6.69 19.04
CA ILE A 164 7.20 7.25 19.68
C ILE A 164 6.11 7.53 18.65
N LEU A 165 6.47 8.12 17.49
CA LEU A 165 5.53 8.36 16.40
C LEU A 165 4.90 7.04 15.90
N LEU A 166 5.71 5.98 15.72
CA LEU A 166 5.23 4.65 15.36
C LEU A 166 4.24 4.12 16.40
N VAL A 167 4.60 4.18 17.69
CA VAL A 167 3.75 3.67 18.78
C VAL A 167 2.39 4.36 18.79
N PHE A 168 2.32 5.68 18.61
CA PHE A 168 1.05 6.40 18.52
C PHE A 168 0.16 5.89 17.38
N VAL A 169 0.74 5.68 16.18
CA VAL A 169 -0.02 5.15 15.03
C VAL A 169 -0.45 3.70 15.29
N LEU A 170 0.43 2.87 15.85
CA LEU A 170 0.12 1.47 16.16
C LEU A 170 -1.00 1.33 17.21
N ILE A 171 -1.02 2.17 18.24
CA ILE A 171 -2.11 2.18 19.23
C ILE A 171 -3.46 2.43 18.53
N LEU A 172 -3.52 3.38 17.59
CA LEU A 172 -4.75 3.64 16.83
C LEU A 172 -5.16 2.45 15.96
N LEU A 173 -4.22 1.79 15.29
CA LEU A 173 -4.49 0.63 14.42
C LEU A 173 -4.93 -0.61 15.21
N ILE A 174 -4.29 -0.88 16.34
CA ILE A 174 -4.65 -2.01 17.22
C ILE A 174 -6.05 -1.81 17.79
N ASN A 175 -6.44 -0.58 18.11
CA ASN A 175 -7.81 -0.25 18.51
C ASN A 175 -8.84 -0.39 17.39
N GLN A 176 -8.40 -0.39 16.10
CA GLN A 176 -9.24 -0.58 14.91
C GLN A 176 -9.25 -2.03 14.40
N PRO A 177 -8.89 -3.02 15.20
CA PRO A 177 -8.48 -4.39 14.89
C PRO A 177 -7.77 -4.58 13.53
N ASP A 178 -6.79 -3.70 13.22
CA ASP A 178 -6.06 -3.74 11.95
C ASP A 178 -4.61 -4.22 12.13
N LEU A 179 -4.48 -5.53 12.41
CA LEU A 179 -3.19 -6.17 12.66
C LEU A 179 -2.28 -6.14 11.42
N GLY A 180 -2.84 -6.34 10.23
CA GLY A 180 -2.08 -6.36 8.99
C GLY A 180 -1.35 -5.05 8.71
N GLN A 181 -2.06 -3.94 8.80
CA GLN A 181 -1.47 -2.61 8.62
C GLN A 181 -0.46 -2.27 9.75
N SER A 182 -0.70 -2.77 10.97
CA SER A 182 0.23 -2.59 12.09
C SER A 182 1.56 -3.28 11.82
N ILE A 183 1.55 -4.53 11.38
CA ILE A 183 2.75 -5.30 11.01
C ILE A 183 3.47 -4.63 9.82
N LEU A 184 2.72 -4.22 8.80
CA LEU A 184 3.27 -3.54 7.63
C LEU A 184 4.03 -2.26 8.00
N LEU A 185 3.43 -1.41 8.83
CA LEU A 185 4.08 -0.16 9.28
C LEU A 185 5.30 -0.43 10.15
N LEU A 186 5.21 -1.41 11.07
CA LEU A 186 6.35 -1.81 11.90
C LEU A 186 7.54 -2.28 11.04
N CYS A 187 7.30 -3.19 10.09
CA CYS A 187 8.34 -3.69 9.20
C CYS A 187 8.94 -2.56 8.34
N SER A 188 8.09 -1.67 7.80
CA SER A 188 8.54 -0.55 6.99
C SER A 188 9.33 0.47 7.80
N TRP A 189 8.94 0.72 9.06
CA TRP A 189 9.69 1.57 9.98
C TRP A 189 11.04 0.97 10.33
N ILE A 190 11.11 -0.33 10.68
CA ILE A 190 12.37 -1.04 10.97
C ILE A 190 13.33 -0.92 9.79
N ALA A 191 12.87 -1.19 8.56
CA ALA A 191 13.70 -1.08 7.38
C ALA A 191 14.20 0.35 7.12
N THR A 192 13.35 1.36 7.33
CA THR A 192 13.71 2.77 7.16
C THR A 192 14.78 3.20 8.18
N VAL A 193 14.59 2.83 9.45
CA VAL A 193 15.53 3.13 10.54
C VAL A 193 16.84 2.35 10.35
N PHE A 194 16.78 1.11 9.89
CA PHE A 194 17.97 0.30 9.57
C PHE A 194 18.84 0.97 8.49
N VAL A 195 18.24 1.40 7.39
CA VAL A 195 18.95 2.09 6.29
C VAL A 195 19.53 3.44 6.75
N SER A 196 18.96 4.07 7.79
CA SER A 196 19.51 5.30 8.36
C SER A 196 20.78 5.08 9.20
N GLY A 197 21.24 3.83 9.38
CA GLY A 197 22.48 3.47 10.07
C GLY A 197 22.33 3.25 11.57
N VAL A 198 21.12 2.90 12.04
CA VAL A 198 20.91 2.54 13.44
C VAL A 198 21.63 1.22 13.79
N SER A 199 22.19 1.16 15.00
CA SER A 199 22.76 -0.09 15.51
C SER A 199 21.67 -1.15 15.72
N PHE A 200 21.96 -2.42 15.38
CA PHE A 200 21.07 -3.56 15.60
C PHE A 200 20.56 -3.68 17.05
N ILE A 201 21.37 -3.23 18.02
CA ILE A 201 20.97 -3.22 19.45
C ILE A 201 19.73 -2.37 19.67
N TYR A 202 19.63 -1.17 19.05
CA TYR A 202 18.44 -0.33 19.17
C TYR A 202 17.22 -0.96 18.51
N ILE A 203 17.38 -1.57 17.32
CA ILE A 203 16.29 -2.30 16.66
C ILE A 203 15.78 -3.41 17.58
N PHE A 204 16.69 -4.19 18.16
CA PHE A 204 16.32 -5.25 19.10
C PHE A 204 15.62 -4.72 20.34
N ILE A 205 16.11 -3.62 20.95
CA ILE A 205 15.46 -2.99 22.10
C ILE A 205 14.04 -2.52 21.74
N PHE A 206 13.87 -1.80 20.64
CA PHE A 206 12.56 -1.31 20.21
C PHE A 206 11.59 -2.45 19.89
N PHE A 207 12.08 -3.50 19.24
CA PHE A 207 11.28 -4.70 18.97
C PHE A 207 10.88 -5.43 20.25
N SER A 208 11.80 -5.57 21.20
CA SER A 208 11.50 -6.18 22.52
C SER A 208 10.47 -5.37 23.31
N VAL A 209 10.62 -4.04 23.34
CA VAL A 209 9.64 -3.15 23.97
C VAL A 209 8.28 -3.29 23.32
N PHE A 210 8.21 -3.37 22.00
CA PHE A 210 6.98 -3.58 21.27
C PHE A 210 6.34 -4.94 21.59
N LEU A 211 7.10 -6.02 21.65
CA LEU A 211 6.62 -7.35 22.01
C LEU A 211 6.07 -7.37 23.46
N ILE A 212 6.80 -6.79 24.40
CA ILE A 212 6.35 -6.67 25.80
C ILE A 212 5.04 -5.87 25.87
N PHE A 213 4.94 -4.78 25.10
CA PHE A 213 3.72 -3.97 25.05
C PHE A 213 2.53 -4.77 24.52
N ILE A 214 2.68 -5.48 23.39
CA ILE A 214 1.60 -6.34 22.85
C ILE A 214 1.24 -7.45 23.83
N SER A 215 2.22 -8.14 24.41
CA SER A 215 1.98 -9.19 25.39
C SER A 215 1.22 -8.67 26.63
N SER A 216 1.55 -7.46 27.09
CA SER A 216 0.84 -6.82 28.18
C SER A 216 -0.62 -6.48 27.82
N LEU A 217 -0.88 -5.99 26.60
CA LEU A 217 -2.24 -5.73 26.13
C LEU A 217 -3.08 -7.02 26.07
N LEU A 218 -2.51 -8.12 25.58
CA LEU A 218 -3.19 -9.42 25.50
C LEU A 218 -3.48 -10.00 26.89
N PHE A 219 -2.57 -9.77 27.84
CA PHE A 219 -2.73 -10.28 29.22
C PHE A 219 -3.75 -9.46 30.04
N PHE A 220 -3.67 -8.12 29.99
CA PHE A 220 -4.51 -7.25 30.82
C PHE A 220 -5.86 -6.91 30.20
N LEU A 221 -6.00 -7.01 28.86
CA LEU A 221 -7.22 -6.63 28.13
C LEU A 221 -7.64 -7.71 27.10
N PRO A 222 -7.81 -8.98 27.53
CA PRO A 222 -8.08 -10.09 26.62
C PRO A 222 -9.41 -9.94 25.87
N GLU A 223 -10.43 -9.35 26.49
CA GLU A 223 -11.73 -9.12 25.85
C GLU A 223 -11.62 -8.20 24.63
N LYS A 224 -10.75 -7.19 24.70
CA LYS A 224 -10.59 -6.21 23.63
C LYS A 224 -9.63 -6.67 22.52
N PHE A 225 -8.56 -7.36 22.90
CA PHE A 225 -7.45 -7.72 21.99
C PHE A 225 -7.36 -9.22 21.69
N GLY A 226 -8.30 -10.03 22.21
CA GLY A 226 -8.37 -11.47 21.95
C GLY A 226 -8.48 -11.85 20.47
N TYR A 227 -8.93 -10.92 19.61
CA TYR A 227 -8.94 -11.16 18.17
C TYR A 227 -7.53 -11.45 17.60
N ILE A 228 -6.46 -10.92 18.19
CA ILE A 228 -5.07 -11.19 17.81
C ILE A 228 -4.74 -12.65 18.14
N THR A 229 -5.04 -13.06 19.38
CA THR A 229 -4.82 -14.43 19.83
C THR A 229 -5.63 -15.43 18.99
N ASN A 230 -6.90 -15.13 18.74
CA ASN A 230 -7.76 -16.00 17.93
C ASN A 230 -7.22 -16.19 16.51
N ARG A 231 -6.73 -15.13 15.83
CA ARG A 231 -6.12 -15.25 14.50
C ARG A 231 -4.86 -16.10 14.51
N LEU A 232 -4.02 -15.98 15.55
CA LEU A 232 -2.82 -16.80 15.69
C LEU A 232 -3.17 -18.26 15.99
N ILE A 233 -4.10 -18.51 16.90
CA ILE A 233 -4.56 -19.87 17.24
C ILE A 233 -5.15 -20.52 15.99
N THR A 234 -6.08 -19.86 15.29
CA THR A 234 -6.69 -20.37 14.05
C THR A 234 -5.64 -20.69 12.97
N PHE A 235 -4.59 -19.89 12.89
CA PHE A 235 -3.52 -20.10 11.91
C PHE A 235 -2.67 -21.35 12.22
N PHE A 236 -2.33 -21.59 13.51
CA PHE A 236 -1.53 -22.74 13.92
C PHE A 236 -2.36 -24.01 14.14
N ASP A 237 -3.60 -23.87 14.55
CA ASP A 237 -4.55 -24.97 14.79
C ASP A 237 -5.89 -24.70 14.13
N SER A 238 -6.01 -25.21 12.92
CA SER A 238 -7.19 -25.06 12.08
C SER A 238 -8.48 -25.68 12.67
N SER A 239 -8.35 -26.54 13.69
CA SER A 239 -9.51 -27.15 14.37
C SER A 239 -10.20 -26.18 15.35
N GLN A 240 -9.55 -25.09 15.76
CA GLN A 240 -10.02 -24.16 16.78
C GLN A 240 -10.61 -22.86 16.23
N GLY A 241 -10.74 -22.71 14.90
CA GLY A 241 -11.26 -21.48 14.31
C GLY A 241 -11.73 -21.61 12.87
N ASP A 242 -12.33 -20.54 12.37
CA ASP A 242 -12.83 -20.50 10.99
C ASP A 242 -11.68 -20.20 10.01
N ILE A 243 -11.25 -21.25 9.29
CA ILE A 243 -10.25 -21.20 8.24
C ILE A 243 -10.86 -21.08 6.84
N PHE A 244 -12.18 -20.97 6.72
CA PHE A 244 -12.89 -21.05 5.44
C PHE A 244 -12.33 -20.10 4.39
N GLN A 245 -11.99 -18.85 4.79
CA GLN A 245 -11.45 -17.86 3.86
C GLN A 245 -10.09 -18.26 3.28
N SER A 246 -9.17 -18.68 4.13
CA SER A 246 -7.80 -19.04 3.70
C SER A 246 -7.74 -20.40 3.00
N SER A 247 -8.56 -21.37 3.44
CA SER A 247 -8.65 -22.66 2.76
C SER A 247 -9.27 -22.54 1.38
N SER A 248 -10.39 -21.81 1.24
CA SER A 248 -11.02 -21.59 -0.07
C SER A 248 -10.08 -20.89 -1.05
N ALA A 249 -9.30 -19.88 -0.58
CA ALA A 249 -8.31 -19.21 -1.41
C ALA A 249 -7.18 -20.15 -1.85
N LEU A 250 -6.67 -20.97 -0.94
CA LEU A 250 -5.63 -21.95 -1.26
C LEU A 250 -6.13 -23.03 -2.24
N ASP A 251 -7.36 -23.47 -2.09
CA ASP A 251 -7.98 -24.47 -2.98
C ASP A 251 -8.23 -23.89 -4.38
N ALA A 252 -8.62 -22.61 -4.49
CA ALA A 252 -8.70 -21.90 -5.76
C ALA A 252 -7.32 -21.83 -6.47
N ILE A 253 -6.24 -21.49 -5.73
CA ILE A 253 -4.88 -21.52 -6.28
C ILE A 253 -4.49 -22.91 -6.78
N LYS A 254 -4.78 -23.96 -6.00
CA LYS A 254 -4.49 -25.35 -6.39
C LYS A 254 -5.26 -25.78 -7.63
N LEU A 255 -6.56 -25.44 -7.71
CA LEU A 255 -7.40 -25.76 -8.84
C LEU A 255 -6.90 -25.09 -10.12
N GLY A 256 -6.43 -23.85 -10.06
CA GLY A 256 -5.87 -23.14 -11.19
C GLY A 256 -4.55 -23.72 -11.71
N GLY A 257 -3.78 -24.39 -10.86
CA GLY A 257 -2.49 -24.99 -11.27
C GLY A 257 -1.52 -23.97 -11.86
N LEU A 258 -0.78 -24.35 -12.91
CA LEU A 258 0.19 -23.47 -13.56
C LEU A 258 -0.44 -22.53 -14.59
N THR A 259 -1.43 -22.98 -15.36
CA THR A 259 -1.97 -22.29 -16.54
C THR A 259 -3.35 -21.69 -16.34
N GLY A 260 -4.03 -22.02 -15.23
CA GLY A 260 -5.39 -21.57 -14.94
C GLY A 260 -6.46 -22.43 -15.59
N GLN A 261 -7.72 -22.20 -15.16
CA GLN A 261 -8.91 -22.87 -15.71
C GLN A 261 -9.44 -22.16 -16.98
N GLY A 262 -9.09 -20.92 -17.18
CA GLY A 262 -9.58 -20.04 -18.24
C GLY A 262 -10.28 -18.79 -17.70
N MET A 263 -10.29 -17.74 -18.50
CA MET A 263 -10.93 -16.48 -18.17
C MET A 263 -12.44 -16.68 -17.94
N GLY A 264 -12.90 -16.34 -16.74
CA GLY A 264 -14.31 -16.48 -16.35
C GLY A 264 -14.71 -17.88 -15.88
N GLU A 265 -13.91 -18.92 -16.15
CA GLU A 265 -14.24 -20.33 -15.87
C GLU A 265 -13.88 -20.78 -14.44
N GLY A 266 -13.36 -19.90 -13.60
CA GLY A 266 -13.08 -20.20 -12.19
C GLY A 266 -14.38 -20.49 -11.43
N ILE A 267 -14.42 -21.62 -10.72
CA ILE A 267 -15.59 -22.10 -9.96
C ILE A 267 -15.47 -21.72 -8.49
N LEU A 268 -14.27 -21.89 -7.91
CA LEU A 268 -14.04 -21.67 -6.48
C LEU A 268 -13.99 -20.19 -6.11
N LYS A 269 -13.65 -19.29 -7.05
CA LYS A 269 -13.70 -17.82 -6.83
C LYS A 269 -15.04 -17.36 -6.27
N GLU A 270 -16.14 -18.05 -6.60
CA GLU A 270 -17.49 -17.78 -6.09
C GLU A 270 -17.61 -18.06 -4.60
N SER A 271 -16.91 -19.05 -4.10
CA SER A 271 -16.91 -19.41 -2.68
C SER A 271 -15.91 -18.62 -1.84
N VAL A 272 -14.88 -17.99 -2.46
CA VAL A 272 -13.87 -17.21 -1.75
C VAL A 272 -14.47 -15.89 -1.26
N PRO A 273 -14.55 -15.65 0.07
CA PRO A 273 -14.98 -14.36 0.60
C PRO A 273 -13.98 -13.27 0.26
N GLU A 274 -14.45 -12.05 -0.06
CA GLU A 274 -13.60 -10.91 -0.41
C GLU A 274 -12.62 -11.21 -1.57
N ALA A 275 -13.05 -12.04 -2.53
CA ALA A 275 -12.26 -12.44 -3.69
C ALA A 275 -11.69 -11.25 -4.49
N HIS A 276 -12.43 -10.15 -4.56
CA HIS A 276 -12.07 -8.93 -5.30
C HIS A 276 -11.15 -7.97 -4.54
N THR A 277 -10.96 -8.15 -3.22
CA THR A 277 -10.16 -7.27 -2.35
C THR A 277 -8.95 -8.01 -1.78
N ASP A 278 -9.19 -8.87 -0.79
CA ASP A 278 -8.15 -9.47 0.03
C ASP A 278 -7.56 -10.76 -0.57
N TYR A 279 -8.28 -11.40 -1.50
CA TYR A 279 -7.89 -12.67 -2.12
C TYR A 279 -7.77 -12.61 -3.64
N VAL A 280 -7.43 -11.44 -4.18
CA VAL A 280 -7.33 -11.25 -5.65
C VAL A 280 -6.29 -12.16 -6.30
N ILE A 281 -5.17 -12.49 -5.62
CA ILE A 281 -4.16 -13.44 -6.13
C ILE A 281 -4.76 -14.84 -6.28
N ALA A 282 -5.61 -15.28 -5.36
CA ALA A 282 -6.25 -16.59 -5.47
C ALA A 282 -7.14 -16.67 -6.72
N VAL A 283 -7.94 -15.64 -6.97
CA VAL A 283 -8.79 -15.55 -8.18
C VAL A 283 -7.96 -15.51 -9.47
N ILE A 284 -6.90 -14.69 -9.50
CA ILE A 284 -5.99 -14.62 -10.64
C ILE A 284 -5.33 -15.98 -10.89
N SER A 285 -4.92 -16.67 -9.82
CA SER A 285 -4.30 -17.99 -9.94
C SER A 285 -5.28 -19.06 -10.43
N GLU A 286 -6.54 -19.00 -10.01
CA GLU A 286 -7.57 -19.93 -10.47
C GLU A 286 -7.85 -19.78 -11.97
N GLU A 287 -8.03 -18.55 -12.45
CA GLU A 287 -8.40 -18.30 -13.85
C GLU A 287 -7.21 -18.31 -14.82
N TYR A 288 -6.09 -17.71 -14.42
CA TYR A 288 -4.92 -17.49 -15.31
C TYR A 288 -3.70 -18.32 -14.92
N GLY A 289 -3.76 -19.04 -13.83
CA GLY A 289 -2.68 -19.89 -13.33
C GLY A 289 -1.69 -19.14 -12.43
N SER A 290 -0.97 -19.93 -11.64
CA SER A 290 0.07 -19.42 -10.73
C SER A 290 1.23 -18.75 -11.44
N LEU A 291 1.51 -19.09 -12.71
CA LEU A 291 2.54 -18.40 -13.51
C LEU A 291 2.23 -16.91 -13.67
N VAL A 292 0.98 -16.52 -13.92
CA VAL A 292 0.59 -15.11 -14.04
C VAL A 292 0.75 -14.39 -12.70
N SER A 293 0.34 -15.02 -11.61
CA SER A 293 0.54 -14.48 -10.25
C SER A 293 2.02 -14.27 -9.92
N ILE A 294 2.89 -15.21 -10.28
CA ILE A 294 4.35 -15.10 -10.13
C ILE A 294 4.90 -13.95 -11.00
N MET A 295 4.45 -13.81 -12.24
CA MET A 295 4.87 -12.68 -13.10
C MET A 295 4.49 -11.32 -12.49
N ILE A 296 3.31 -11.20 -11.87
CA ILE A 296 2.90 -9.99 -11.14
C ILE A 296 3.87 -9.72 -9.98
N MET A 297 4.22 -10.75 -9.19
CA MET A 297 5.20 -10.61 -8.11
C MET A 297 6.57 -10.14 -8.64
N PHE A 298 7.01 -10.63 -9.80
CA PHE A 298 8.25 -10.16 -10.43
C PHE A 298 8.20 -8.69 -10.83
N ILE A 299 7.05 -8.14 -11.24
CA ILE A 299 6.91 -6.70 -11.52
C ILE A 299 7.16 -5.90 -10.23
N PHE A 300 6.57 -6.30 -9.11
CA PHE A 300 6.81 -5.64 -7.81
C PHE A 300 8.28 -5.74 -7.37
N LEU A 301 8.90 -6.91 -7.51
CA LEU A 301 10.32 -7.12 -7.22
C LEU A 301 11.21 -6.25 -8.12
N PHE A 302 10.88 -6.13 -9.42
CA PHE A 302 11.62 -5.29 -10.34
C PHE A 302 11.52 -3.80 -9.96
N ILE A 303 10.31 -3.31 -9.60
CA ILE A 303 10.14 -1.94 -9.09
C ILE A 303 11.02 -1.73 -7.87
N ALA A 304 10.97 -2.61 -6.88
CA ALA A 304 11.75 -2.48 -5.67
C ALA A 304 13.27 -2.53 -5.93
N PHE A 305 13.72 -3.48 -6.74
CA PHE A 305 15.13 -3.55 -7.16
C PHE A 305 15.58 -2.24 -7.80
N ARG A 306 14.76 -1.69 -8.72
CA ARG A 306 15.06 -0.43 -9.40
C ARG A 306 15.10 0.75 -8.42
N VAL A 307 14.15 0.81 -7.47
CA VAL A 307 14.12 1.86 -6.44
C VAL A 307 15.32 1.74 -5.51
N ILE A 308 15.68 0.54 -5.04
CA ILE A 308 16.85 0.30 -4.18
C ILE A 308 18.14 0.69 -4.92
N ARG A 309 18.25 0.35 -6.20
CA ARG A 309 19.37 0.80 -7.03
C ARG A 309 19.45 2.32 -7.11
N ASN A 310 18.34 3.02 -7.26
CA ASN A 310 18.31 4.48 -7.22
C ASN A 310 18.70 5.00 -5.84
N CYS A 311 18.31 4.34 -4.74
CA CYS A 311 18.73 4.71 -3.38
C CYS A 311 20.26 4.68 -3.20
N SER A 312 20.95 3.71 -3.80
CA SER A 312 22.41 3.56 -3.62
C SER A 312 23.21 4.69 -4.27
N ILE A 313 22.63 5.38 -5.25
CA ILE A 313 23.28 6.49 -5.99
C ILE A 313 22.87 7.84 -5.40
N GLN A 314 21.80 7.88 -4.63
CA GLN A 314 21.25 9.11 -4.09
C GLN A 314 22.15 9.67 -2.98
N GLU A 315 22.70 10.88 -3.18
CA GLU A 315 23.53 11.59 -2.18
C GLU A 315 22.68 12.20 -1.05
N ASN A 316 21.48 12.65 -1.40
CA ASN A 316 20.55 13.25 -0.42
C ASN A 316 19.98 12.18 0.50
N GLN A 317 20.37 12.19 1.77
CA GLN A 317 19.94 11.24 2.79
C GLN A 317 18.42 11.19 2.95
N PHE A 318 17.73 12.34 2.87
CA PHE A 318 16.27 12.37 2.94
C PHE A 318 15.62 11.58 1.80
N LEU A 319 16.07 11.77 0.57
CA LEU A 319 15.55 11.05 -0.59
C LEU A 319 15.90 9.56 -0.53
N LYS A 320 17.14 9.24 -0.15
CA LYS A 320 17.62 7.86 0.02
C LYS A 320 16.77 7.08 1.00
N PHE A 321 16.55 7.61 2.21
CA PHE A 321 15.78 6.91 3.25
C PHE A 321 14.29 6.86 2.89
N SER A 322 13.74 7.92 2.27
CA SER A 322 12.35 7.94 1.82
C SER A 322 12.08 6.88 0.75
N LEU A 323 12.94 6.78 -0.26
CA LEU A 323 12.83 5.76 -1.31
C LEU A 323 12.93 4.35 -0.74
N SER A 324 13.87 4.10 0.18
CA SER A 324 14.00 2.80 0.84
C SER A 324 12.74 2.44 1.62
N GLY A 325 12.19 3.36 2.42
CA GLY A 325 10.99 3.10 3.20
C GLY A 325 9.74 2.88 2.32
N LEU A 326 9.58 3.66 1.24
CA LEU A 326 8.47 3.49 0.30
C LEU A 326 8.57 2.17 -0.48
N ALA A 327 9.77 1.76 -0.90
CA ALA A 327 10.01 0.47 -1.55
C ALA A 327 9.68 -0.69 -0.60
N THR A 328 10.11 -0.59 0.65
CA THR A 328 9.81 -1.59 1.68
C THR A 328 8.32 -1.69 1.94
N LEU A 329 7.61 -0.55 2.05
CA LEU A 329 6.16 -0.51 2.22
C LEU A 329 5.44 -1.27 1.10
N LEU A 330 5.82 -1.00 -0.15
CA LEU A 330 5.23 -1.62 -1.34
C LEU A 330 5.49 -3.14 -1.36
N ILE A 331 6.72 -3.55 -1.13
CA ILE A 331 7.12 -4.96 -1.16
C ILE A 331 6.49 -5.74 -0.03
N PHE A 332 6.58 -5.26 1.21
CA PHE A 332 6.00 -5.99 2.33
C PHE A 332 4.48 -6.11 2.21
N GLN A 333 3.78 -5.08 1.75
CA GLN A 333 2.35 -5.19 1.49
C GLN A 333 2.04 -6.29 0.47
N THR A 334 2.82 -6.35 -0.61
CA THR A 334 2.68 -7.37 -1.65
C THR A 334 2.96 -8.78 -1.12
N PHE A 335 4.04 -8.94 -0.33
CA PHE A 335 4.39 -10.24 0.27
C PHE A 335 3.40 -10.70 1.33
N ILE A 336 2.91 -9.80 2.18
CA ILE A 336 1.88 -10.13 3.17
C ILE A 336 0.61 -10.59 2.45
N HIS A 337 0.18 -9.87 1.42
CA HIS A 337 -0.98 -10.28 0.63
C HIS A 337 -0.79 -11.66 -0.02
N ALA A 338 0.34 -11.91 -0.67
CA ALA A 338 0.65 -13.22 -1.25
C ALA A 338 0.74 -14.31 -0.19
N GLY A 339 1.38 -14.05 0.95
CA GLY A 339 1.51 -14.99 2.05
C GLY A 339 0.18 -15.37 2.69
N VAL A 340 -0.77 -14.43 2.80
CA VAL A 340 -2.13 -14.71 3.27
C VAL A 340 -2.89 -15.58 2.25
N ASN A 341 -2.80 -15.26 0.97
CA ASN A 341 -3.47 -16.03 -0.09
C ASN A 341 -2.95 -17.46 -0.21
N THR A 342 -1.66 -17.68 0.08
CA THR A 342 -1.01 -19.01 0.07
C THR A 342 -1.05 -19.72 1.42
N ASN A 343 -1.76 -19.16 2.41
CA ASN A 343 -1.84 -19.67 3.79
C ASN A 343 -0.45 -19.81 4.49
N LEU A 344 0.53 -18.99 4.09
CA LEU A 344 1.84 -18.88 4.76
C LEU A 344 1.82 -17.85 5.89
N LEU A 345 0.84 -16.95 5.90
CA LEU A 345 0.63 -15.94 6.93
C LEU A 345 -0.83 -15.94 7.40
N PRO A 346 -1.08 -15.56 8.67
CA PRO A 346 -2.44 -15.44 9.17
C PRO A 346 -3.23 -14.37 8.40
N THR A 347 -4.54 -14.53 8.34
CA THR A 347 -5.46 -13.62 7.62
C THR A 347 -5.34 -12.18 8.13
N THR A 348 -5.09 -11.21 7.24
CA THR A 348 -4.85 -9.80 7.59
C THR A 348 -5.86 -8.81 7.03
N GLY A 349 -6.57 -9.16 5.95
CA GLY A 349 -7.49 -8.24 5.27
C GLY A 349 -6.75 -7.10 4.55
N MET A 350 -5.65 -7.42 3.89
CA MET A 350 -4.84 -6.45 3.16
C MET A 350 -4.98 -6.61 1.65
N THR A 351 -5.20 -5.50 0.96
CA THR A 351 -5.29 -5.45 -0.50
C THR A 351 -3.92 -5.56 -1.16
N LEU A 352 -3.88 -6.13 -2.37
CA LEU A 352 -2.71 -6.07 -3.26
C LEU A 352 -2.63 -4.67 -3.90
N PRO A 353 -1.52 -3.93 -3.75
CA PRO A 353 -1.39 -2.60 -4.34
C PRO A 353 -1.69 -2.61 -5.84
N PHE A 354 -2.42 -1.61 -6.33
CA PHE A 354 -2.82 -1.38 -7.73
C PHE A 354 -3.81 -2.40 -8.31
N LEU A 355 -3.85 -3.64 -7.84
CA LEU A 355 -4.64 -4.72 -8.43
C LEU A 355 -5.98 -4.95 -7.73
N SER A 356 -5.98 -4.95 -6.38
CA SER A 356 -7.22 -5.19 -5.64
C SER A 356 -8.23 -4.06 -5.83
N TYR A 357 -9.52 -4.43 -5.88
CA TYR A 357 -10.59 -3.45 -5.82
C TYR A 357 -10.59 -2.76 -4.45
N GLY A 358 -10.49 -1.43 -4.46
CA GLY A 358 -10.52 -0.63 -3.22
C GLY A 358 -10.11 0.82 -3.47
N GLY A 359 -11.07 1.76 -3.37
CA GLY A 359 -10.81 3.17 -3.67
C GLY A 359 -9.66 3.77 -2.86
N SER A 360 -9.67 3.58 -1.53
CA SER A 360 -8.62 4.13 -0.65
C SER A 360 -7.27 3.47 -0.88
N SER A 361 -7.25 2.16 -1.13
CA SER A 361 -6.03 1.41 -1.40
C SER A 361 -5.38 1.83 -2.73
N LEU A 362 -6.18 2.02 -3.79
CA LEU A 362 -5.70 2.53 -5.07
C LEU A 362 -5.13 3.94 -4.94
N ILE A 363 -5.80 4.82 -4.18
CA ILE A 363 -5.30 6.18 -3.92
C ILE A 363 -3.99 6.11 -3.11
N GLY A 364 -3.92 5.30 -2.05
CA GLY A 364 -2.71 5.11 -1.26
C GLY A 364 -1.54 4.59 -2.09
N SER A 365 -1.79 3.58 -2.94
CA SER A 365 -0.81 3.03 -3.87
C SER A 365 -0.34 4.08 -4.91
N ALA A 366 -1.25 4.91 -5.41
CA ALA A 366 -0.93 6.00 -6.32
C ALA A 366 -0.07 7.09 -5.66
N ILE A 367 -0.32 7.40 -4.38
CA ILE A 367 0.54 8.31 -3.60
C ILE A 367 1.94 7.73 -3.47
N ILE A 368 2.08 6.44 -3.12
CA ILE A 368 3.39 5.77 -3.06
C ILE A 368 4.10 5.84 -4.42
N ALA A 369 3.41 5.47 -5.50
CA ALA A 369 3.97 5.52 -6.85
C ALA A 369 4.40 6.93 -7.25
N GLY A 370 3.56 7.94 -7.01
CA GLY A 370 3.87 9.34 -7.28
C GLY A 370 5.08 9.84 -6.50
N LEU A 371 5.21 9.49 -5.22
CA LEU A 371 6.36 9.82 -4.37
C LEU A 371 7.64 9.13 -4.86
N VAL A 372 7.57 7.84 -5.18
CA VAL A 372 8.70 7.08 -5.75
C VAL A 372 9.17 7.72 -7.04
N LEU A 373 8.25 8.01 -7.97
CA LEU A 373 8.59 8.67 -9.24
C LEU A 373 9.16 10.07 -9.04
N ASN A 374 8.66 10.83 -8.05
CA ASN A 374 9.18 12.15 -7.73
C ASN A 374 10.60 12.09 -7.17
N TYR A 375 10.86 11.19 -6.24
CA TYR A 375 12.15 11.09 -5.55
C TYR A 375 13.23 10.39 -6.37
N THR A 376 12.87 9.66 -7.43
CA THR A 376 13.82 9.05 -8.38
C THR A 376 14.21 9.97 -9.55
N LYS A 377 13.60 11.16 -9.70
CA LYS A 377 13.87 12.07 -10.81
C LYS A 377 15.35 12.42 -11.02
N ASN A 378 16.08 12.70 -9.94
CA ASN A 378 17.46 13.15 -10.04
C ASN A 378 18.46 12.01 -10.31
N ALA A 379 18.08 10.76 -10.02
CA ALA A 379 18.93 9.61 -10.26
C ALA A 379 18.90 9.13 -11.72
N SER A 380 17.89 9.49 -12.50
CA SER A 380 17.76 9.06 -13.88
C SER A 380 18.74 9.74 -14.85
N TYR A 381 19.24 10.94 -14.52
CA TYR A 381 20.25 11.64 -15.34
C TYR A 381 21.65 11.00 -15.33
N LEU A 382 21.91 10.06 -14.43
CA LEU A 382 23.22 9.41 -14.31
C LEU A 382 23.33 8.12 -15.16
N TYR A 383 22.24 7.72 -15.84
CA TYR A 383 22.16 6.46 -16.58
C TYR A 383 21.81 6.59 -18.07
N ASP A 384 21.48 7.80 -18.55
CA ASP A 384 21.33 8.15 -19.97
C ASP A 384 22.60 8.86 -20.47
#